data_bbbc8b6d9eb8526f78de6d2997029095
#
_entry.id   bbbc8b6d9eb8526f78de6d2997029095
#
_cell.length_a   1.000
_cell.length_b   1.000
_cell.length_c   1.000
_cell.angle_alpha   90.00
_cell.angle_beta   90.00
_cell.angle_gamma   90.00
#
_symmetry.space_group_name_H-M   'P 1'
#
loop_
_entity.id
_entity.type
_entity.pdbx_description
1 polymer ?
#
loop_
_entity_poly.entity_id
_entity_poly.type
_entity_poly.pdbx_seq_one_letter_code
_entity_poly.pdbx_strand_id
1 'polypeptide(L)'
;MSDRSKEQILKEALSSSSRAISSKADLELNFGSDSIHSNSIPLPESSLHGLSLSRAKADKIALKEKFSNESRSEITGINELDQSLSVQNSVRIEVLGSLQYKGLKSNLRNNFVEELEEFKPESAIESINKILDIWIKGKILGNKFTALEEKILEPFSEDLKKIEKKFIPELKNNINDKESYLESIQNLLKELNIKFEEEEQKEESSSDDDDSEDEESDEENQDEEPVSYTHLTLPTRCLV
;
A
#
# COMPACT_ATOMS: atom_id res chain seq x y z
N MET A 1 32.60 15.15 28.42
CA MET A 1 31.79 15.05 27.19
C MET A 1 31.27 13.63 27.17
N SER A 2 29.93 13.43 27.18
CA SER A 2 29.32 12.10 27.16
C SER A 2 29.62 11.45 25.83
N ASP A 3 30.21 10.26 25.87
CA ASP A 3 30.51 9.46 24.67
C ASP A 3 29.19 8.89 24.17
N ARG A 4 28.57 9.59 23.21
CA ARG A 4 27.32 9.11 22.61
C ARG A 4 27.59 7.88 21.76
N SER A 5 26.79 6.84 21.94
CA SER A 5 26.95 5.64 21.12
C SER A 5 26.69 5.98 19.64
N LYS A 6 27.33 5.25 18.72
CA LYS A 6 27.10 5.41 17.27
C LYS A 6 25.63 5.26 16.92
N GLU A 7 24.93 4.35 17.57
CA GLU A 7 23.50 4.12 17.42
C GLU A 7 22.67 5.36 17.78
N GLN A 8 23.01 6.03 18.90
CA GLN A 8 22.30 7.24 19.32
C GLN A 8 22.50 8.38 18.31
N ILE A 9 23.71 8.53 17.77
CA ILE A 9 24.00 9.53 16.73
C ILE A 9 23.17 9.26 15.48
N LEU A 10 23.05 7.98 15.06
CA LEU A 10 22.26 7.59 13.89
C LEU A 10 20.75 7.86 14.12
N LYS A 11 20.21 7.51 15.28
CA LYS A 11 18.81 7.81 15.64
C LYS A 11 18.52 9.31 15.60
N GLU A 12 19.40 10.12 16.19
CA GLU A 12 19.28 11.58 16.16
C GLU A 12 19.35 12.15 14.73
N ALA A 13 20.23 11.61 13.87
CA ALA A 13 20.37 12.02 12.48
C ALA A 13 19.11 11.68 11.67
N LEU A 14 18.58 10.46 11.83
CA LEU A 14 17.35 10.02 11.16
C LEU A 14 16.15 10.88 11.61
N SER A 15 15.99 11.10 12.92
CA SER A 15 14.92 11.93 13.48
C SER A 15 15.00 13.37 12.96
N SER A 16 16.19 13.95 12.90
CA SER A 16 16.40 15.31 12.38
C SER A 16 16.08 15.42 10.90
N SER A 17 16.49 14.42 10.10
CA SER A 17 16.19 14.36 8.68
C SER A 17 14.67 14.22 8.44
N SER A 18 13.99 13.36 9.19
CA SER A 18 12.55 13.14 9.07
C SER A 18 11.74 14.38 9.44
N ARG A 19 12.13 15.11 10.49
CA ARG A 19 11.52 16.39 10.84
C ARG A 19 11.68 17.43 9.73
N ALA A 20 12.85 17.48 9.10
CA ALA A 20 13.11 18.39 7.97
C ALA A 20 12.26 18.05 6.75
N ILE A 21 12.10 16.76 6.43
CA ILE A 21 11.29 16.27 5.31
C ILE A 21 9.80 16.52 5.57
N SER A 22 9.30 16.14 6.75
CA SER A 22 7.89 16.29 7.13
C SER A 22 7.48 17.74 7.36
N SER A 23 8.45 18.64 7.61
CA SER A 23 8.21 20.02 8.09
C SER A 23 7.49 20.06 9.44
N LYS A 24 7.59 18.98 10.25
CA LYS A 24 7.01 18.86 11.59
C LYS A 24 8.16 18.71 12.60
N ALA A 25 8.37 19.75 13.42
CA ALA A 25 9.44 19.76 14.41
C ALA A 25 9.23 18.74 15.54
N ASP A 26 7.99 18.39 15.80
CA ASP A 26 7.53 17.45 16.83
C ASP A 26 7.43 16.00 16.36
N LEU A 27 7.79 15.71 15.12
CA LEU A 27 7.78 14.33 14.63
C LEU A 27 8.72 13.46 15.44
N GLU A 28 8.16 12.43 16.07
CA GLU A 28 8.90 11.41 16.82
C GLU A 28 8.96 10.12 16.02
N LEU A 29 10.16 9.53 15.96
CA LEU A 29 10.40 8.24 15.35
C LEU A 29 10.62 7.19 16.44
N ASN A 30 9.88 6.09 16.35
CA ASN A 30 10.03 4.95 17.26
C ASN A 30 11.05 3.96 16.69
N PHE A 31 12.12 3.71 17.43
CA PHE A 31 13.17 2.76 17.07
C PHE A 31 13.07 1.51 17.95
N GLY A 32 12.96 0.35 17.34
CA GLY A 32 12.92 -0.93 18.06
C GLY A 32 12.41 -2.07 17.18
N SER A 33 12.49 -3.27 17.73
CA SER A 33 12.03 -4.49 17.08
C SER A 33 10.54 -4.79 17.29
N ASP A 34 9.84 -3.96 18.05
CA ASP A 34 8.44 -4.20 18.37
C ASP A 34 7.57 -3.91 17.16
N SER A 35 7.32 -4.97 16.40
CA SER A 35 6.53 -5.00 15.17
C SER A 35 5.04 -4.68 15.37
N ILE A 36 4.62 -4.34 16.59
CA ILE A 36 3.20 -4.06 16.93
C ILE A 36 2.75 -2.69 16.40
N HIS A 37 3.68 -1.79 16.11
CA HIS A 37 3.36 -0.47 15.55
C HIS A 37 3.84 -0.35 14.11
N SER A 38 2.94 -0.07 13.18
CA SER A 38 3.23 0.17 11.76
C SER A 38 4.28 1.25 11.48
N ASN A 39 4.66 2.02 12.49
CA ASN A 39 5.64 3.10 12.43
C ASN A 39 6.96 2.76 13.16
N SER A 40 7.22 1.48 13.46
CA SER A 40 8.49 1.06 14.07
C SER A 40 9.60 1.01 13.03
N ILE A 41 10.70 1.68 13.34
CA ILE A 41 11.91 1.67 12.52
C ILE A 41 12.88 0.68 13.14
N PRO A 42 13.42 -0.29 12.38
CA PRO A 42 14.45 -1.18 12.92
C PRO A 42 15.62 -0.37 13.39
N LEU A 43 16.27 -0.84 14.47
CA LEU A 43 17.49 -0.22 14.97
C LEU A 43 18.51 -0.15 13.83
N PRO A 44 19.14 1.03 13.62
CA PRO A 44 20.14 1.16 12.59
C PRO A 44 21.35 0.30 12.95
N GLU A 45 21.44 -0.86 12.35
CA GLU A 45 22.61 -1.70 12.46
C GLU A 45 23.82 -1.02 11.83
N SER A 46 25.02 -1.36 12.34
CA SER A 46 26.28 -0.81 11.82
C SER A 46 26.58 -1.23 10.39
N SER A 47 25.79 -2.15 9.82
CA SER A 47 25.88 -2.58 8.43
C SER A 47 25.29 -1.51 7.49
N LEU A 48 25.86 -1.37 6.29
CA LEU A 48 25.33 -0.45 5.28
C LEU A 48 23.88 -0.80 4.90
N HIS A 49 23.55 -2.09 4.90
CA HIS A 49 22.21 -2.59 4.60
C HIS A 49 21.20 -2.18 5.69
N GLY A 50 21.48 -2.46 6.97
CA GLY A 50 20.59 -2.08 8.07
C GLY A 50 20.36 -0.56 8.15
N LEU A 51 21.38 0.24 7.85
CA LEU A 51 21.25 1.70 7.80
C LEU A 51 20.36 2.14 6.64
N SER A 52 20.49 1.52 5.46
CA SER A 52 19.66 1.81 4.29
C SER A 52 18.18 1.56 4.57
N LEU A 53 17.86 0.41 5.18
CA LEU A 53 16.51 0.04 5.56
C LEU A 53 15.90 1.00 6.59
N SER A 54 16.64 1.29 7.68
CA SER A 54 16.18 2.23 8.71
C SER A 54 15.93 3.62 8.14
N ARG A 55 16.77 4.07 7.22
CA ARG A 55 16.63 5.36 6.54
C ARG A 55 15.41 5.39 5.65
N ALA A 56 15.21 4.37 4.81
CA ALA A 56 14.06 4.31 3.92
C ALA A 56 12.74 4.29 4.69
N LYS A 57 12.65 3.54 5.80
CA LYS A 57 11.47 3.55 6.68
C LYS A 57 11.24 4.92 7.32
N ALA A 58 12.28 5.57 7.82
CA ALA A 58 12.19 6.92 8.35
C ALA A 58 11.71 7.93 7.29
N ASP A 59 12.24 7.83 6.08
CA ASP A 59 11.84 8.66 4.93
C ASP A 59 10.36 8.43 4.57
N LYS A 60 9.87 7.17 4.53
CA LYS A 60 8.45 6.83 4.28
C LYS A 60 7.53 7.45 5.33
N ILE A 61 7.88 7.35 6.62
CA ILE A 61 7.11 7.96 7.72
C ILE A 61 7.06 9.48 7.56
N ALA A 62 8.20 10.11 7.31
CA ALA A 62 8.28 11.56 7.15
C ALA A 62 7.45 12.07 5.96
N LEU A 63 7.45 11.34 4.84
CA LEU A 63 6.63 11.67 3.67
C LEU A 63 5.14 11.48 3.96
N LYS A 64 4.76 10.40 4.63
CA LYS A 64 3.38 10.16 5.04
C LYS A 64 2.89 11.31 5.93
N GLU A 65 3.68 11.71 6.93
CA GLU A 65 3.36 12.82 7.81
C GLU A 65 3.27 14.18 7.07
N LYS A 66 4.10 14.38 6.05
CA LYS A 66 4.03 15.60 5.23
C LYS A 66 2.75 15.71 4.43
N PHE A 67 2.29 14.60 3.85
CA PHE A 67 1.16 14.55 2.93
C PHE A 67 -0.12 13.98 3.56
N SER A 68 -0.13 13.66 4.88
CA SER A 68 -1.29 13.08 5.58
C SER A 68 -2.44 14.08 5.82
N ASN A 69 -2.15 15.39 5.80
CA ASN A 69 -3.16 16.44 6.04
C ASN A 69 -4.00 16.74 4.79
N GLU A 70 -3.79 16.00 3.69
CA GLU A 70 -4.64 16.12 2.53
C GLU A 70 -6.01 15.51 2.84
N SER A 71 -7.06 16.09 2.26
CA SER A 71 -8.47 15.77 2.49
C SER A 71 -8.73 14.26 2.64
N ARG A 72 -9.67 13.92 3.50
CA ARG A 72 -10.12 12.54 3.67
C ARG A 72 -10.67 12.06 2.33
N SER A 73 -10.07 11.03 1.74
CA SER A 73 -10.68 10.36 0.58
C SER A 73 -12.04 9.82 1.02
N GLU A 74 -13.05 10.00 0.19
CA GLU A 74 -14.34 9.37 0.39
C GLU A 74 -14.14 7.85 0.45
N ILE A 75 -14.67 7.24 1.48
CA ILE A 75 -14.73 5.78 1.60
C ILE A 75 -15.76 5.33 0.57
N THR A 76 -15.37 4.48 -0.37
CA THR A 76 -16.28 4.01 -1.44
C THR A 76 -17.32 3.01 -0.91
N GLY A 77 -17.10 2.48 0.30
CA GLY A 77 -17.89 1.41 0.89
C GLY A 77 -17.54 0.01 0.37
N ILE A 78 -16.58 -0.09 -0.56
CA ILE A 78 -16.04 -1.35 -1.07
C ILE A 78 -14.68 -1.57 -0.43
N ASN A 79 -14.60 -2.48 0.53
CA ASN A 79 -13.41 -2.67 1.38
C ASN A 79 -12.12 -2.90 0.58
N GLU A 80 -12.16 -3.78 -0.42
CA GLU A 80 -11.00 -4.08 -1.28
C GLU A 80 -10.56 -2.88 -2.13
N LEU A 81 -11.51 -2.10 -2.65
CA LEU A 81 -11.21 -0.89 -3.41
C LEU A 81 -10.59 0.17 -2.51
N ASP A 82 -11.13 0.40 -1.32
CA ASP A 82 -10.60 1.37 -0.36
C ASP A 82 -9.19 0.98 0.09
N GLN A 83 -8.94 -0.31 0.31
CA GLN A 83 -7.62 -0.84 0.58
C GLN A 83 -6.66 -0.58 -0.58
N SER A 84 -7.07 -0.87 -1.81
CA SER A 84 -6.28 -0.62 -3.01
C SER A 84 -5.94 0.85 -3.17
N LEU A 85 -6.92 1.74 -3.01
CA LEU A 85 -6.73 3.20 -3.07
C LEU A 85 -5.78 3.70 -1.98
N SER A 86 -5.85 3.14 -0.78
CA SER A 86 -4.92 3.46 0.32
C SER A 86 -3.48 3.09 -0.05
N VAL A 87 -3.27 1.90 -0.63
CA VAL A 87 -1.95 1.46 -1.13
C VAL A 87 -1.45 2.40 -2.22
N GLN A 88 -2.30 2.73 -3.21
CA GLN A 88 -1.93 3.60 -4.32
C GLN A 88 -1.67 5.05 -3.88
N ASN A 89 -2.33 5.54 -2.82
CA ASN A 89 -1.97 6.81 -2.21
C ASN A 89 -0.57 6.77 -1.59
N SER A 90 -0.18 5.65 -0.98
CA SER A 90 1.19 5.48 -0.46
C SER A 90 2.22 5.50 -1.60
N VAL A 91 1.91 4.88 -2.74
CA VAL A 91 2.73 4.97 -3.98
C VAL A 91 2.87 6.42 -4.44
N ARG A 92 1.77 7.18 -4.50
CA ARG A 92 1.76 8.60 -4.82
C ARG A 92 2.72 9.40 -3.94
N ILE A 93 2.62 9.20 -2.62
CA ILE A 93 3.45 9.89 -1.63
C ILE A 93 4.94 9.58 -1.83
N GLU A 94 5.30 8.33 -2.07
CA GLU A 94 6.69 7.95 -2.34
C GLU A 94 7.22 8.53 -3.67
N VAL A 95 6.39 8.58 -4.71
CA VAL A 95 6.72 9.22 -5.98
C VAL A 95 6.94 10.72 -5.79
N LEU A 96 6.03 11.42 -5.10
CA LEU A 96 6.18 12.84 -4.77
C LEU A 96 7.48 13.11 -4.00
N GLY A 97 7.75 12.32 -2.96
CA GLY A 97 8.98 12.43 -2.19
C GLY A 97 10.23 12.22 -3.05
N SER A 98 10.20 11.25 -3.96
CA SER A 98 11.29 10.97 -4.89
C SER A 98 11.53 12.08 -5.91
N LEU A 99 10.48 12.78 -6.34
CA LEU A 99 10.56 13.92 -7.24
C LEU A 99 11.07 15.19 -6.53
N GLN A 100 10.61 15.42 -5.29
CA GLN A 100 10.99 16.59 -4.51
C GLN A 100 12.39 16.50 -3.90
N TYR A 101 12.80 15.30 -3.46
CA TYR A 101 14.04 15.10 -2.72
C TYR A 101 14.93 14.04 -3.40
N LYS A 102 15.94 14.49 -4.11
CA LYS A 102 16.86 13.60 -4.86
C LYS A 102 17.50 12.51 -3.99
N GLY A 103 17.79 12.81 -2.71
CA GLY A 103 18.37 11.85 -1.79
C GLY A 103 17.42 10.70 -1.40
N LEU A 104 16.11 10.97 -1.37
CA LEU A 104 15.11 9.97 -1.05
C LEU A 104 14.92 8.95 -2.18
N LYS A 105 15.01 9.39 -3.42
CA LYS A 105 14.80 8.53 -4.60
C LYS A 105 15.62 7.24 -4.52
N SER A 106 16.91 7.34 -4.20
CA SER A 106 17.79 6.17 -4.10
C SER A 106 17.45 5.29 -2.90
N ASN A 107 17.17 5.89 -1.73
CA ASN A 107 16.84 5.15 -0.52
C ASN A 107 15.54 4.36 -0.70
N LEU A 108 14.49 5.03 -1.17
CA LEU A 108 13.18 4.41 -1.42
C LEU A 108 13.28 3.32 -2.49
N ARG A 109 14.07 3.56 -3.55
CA ARG A 109 14.28 2.57 -4.63
C ARG A 109 14.98 1.31 -4.13
N ASN A 110 16.06 1.45 -3.38
CA ASN A 110 16.81 0.31 -2.86
C ASN A 110 15.95 -0.53 -1.92
N ASN A 111 15.28 0.12 -0.95
CA ASN A 111 14.38 -0.57 -0.04
C ASN A 111 13.22 -1.25 -0.76
N PHE A 112 12.67 -0.62 -1.80
CA PHE A 112 11.60 -1.22 -2.59
C PHE A 112 12.04 -2.50 -3.30
N VAL A 113 13.24 -2.55 -3.86
CA VAL A 113 13.77 -3.75 -4.50
C VAL A 113 13.98 -4.87 -3.47
N GLU A 114 14.50 -4.55 -2.29
CA GLU A 114 14.67 -5.50 -1.18
C GLU A 114 13.30 -6.05 -0.69
N GLU A 115 12.32 -5.19 -0.47
CA GLU A 115 10.94 -5.59 -0.10
C GLU A 115 10.30 -6.49 -1.18
N LEU A 116 10.67 -6.29 -2.45
CA LEU A 116 10.13 -7.06 -3.56
C LEU A 116 10.69 -8.50 -3.61
N GLU A 117 11.94 -8.71 -3.18
CA GLU A 117 12.56 -10.04 -3.11
C GLU A 117 11.86 -10.95 -2.08
N GLU A 118 11.32 -10.35 -1.02
CA GLU A 118 10.60 -11.05 0.06
C GLU A 118 9.08 -11.11 -0.20
N PHE A 119 8.58 -10.38 -1.20
CA PHE A 119 7.16 -10.26 -1.44
C PHE A 119 6.51 -11.56 -1.87
N LYS A 120 5.51 -11.99 -1.12
CA LYS A 120 4.64 -13.13 -1.43
C LYS A 120 3.20 -12.66 -1.29
N PRO A 121 2.46 -12.51 -2.40
CA PRO A 121 1.09 -12.04 -2.32
C PRO A 121 0.19 -13.09 -1.64
N GLU A 122 -0.64 -12.64 -0.71
CA GLU A 122 -1.65 -13.47 -0.05
C GLU A 122 -3.00 -13.40 -0.78
N SER A 123 -3.17 -12.38 -1.64
CA SER A 123 -4.38 -12.18 -2.43
C SER A 123 -4.09 -11.68 -3.85
N ALA A 124 -5.09 -11.80 -4.73
CA ALA A 124 -5.00 -11.26 -6.08
C ALA A 124 -4.92 -9.73 -6.07
N ILE A 125 -5.62 -9.06 -5.15
CA ILE A 125 -5.60 -7.61 -5.02
C ILE A 125 -4.24 -7.09 -4.57
N GLU A 126 -3.53 -7.80 -3.69
CA GLU A 126 -2.16 -7.46 -3.33
C GLU A 126 -1.21 -7.58 -4.51
N SER A 127 -1.37 -8.63 -5.33
CA SER A 127 -0.60 -8.82 -6.56
C SER A 127 -0.81 -7.64 -7.53
N ILE A 128 -2.07 -7.26 -7.76
CA ILE A 128 -2.43 -6.14 -8.63
C ILE A 128 -1.83 -4.83 -8.09
N ASN A 129 -1.99 -4.56 -6.80
CA ASN A 129 -1.45 -3.37 -6.18
C ASN A 129 0.09 -3.30 -6.31
N LYS A 130 0.78 -4.42 -6.16
CA LYS A 130 2.23 -4.48 -6.33
C LYS A 130 2.65 -4.28 -7.79
N ILE A 131 1.93 -4.83 -8.76
CA ILE A 131 2.15 -4.62 -10.19
C ILE A 131 2.01 -3.14 -10.54
N LEU A 132 0.94 -2.50 -10.07
CA LEU A 132 0.73 -1.06 -10.28
C LEU A 132 1.80 -0.22 -9.61
N ASP A 133 2.22 -0.56 -8.39
CA ASP A 133 3.31 0.11 -7.67
C ASP A 133 4.62 0.08 -8.48
N ILE A 134 5.04 -1.10 -8.96
CA ILE A 134 6.23 -1.27 -9.80
C ILE A 134 6.10 -0.42 -11.07
N TRP A 135 4.98 -0.54 -11.78
CA TRP A 135 4.76 0.12 -13.06
C TRP A 135 4.71 1.64 -12.92
N ILE A 136 3.93 2.18 -11.98
CA ILE A 136 3.78 3.62 -11.75
C ILE A 136 5.13 4.24 -11.36
N LYS A 137 5.81 3.67 -10.35
CA LYS A 137 7.13 4.15 -9.92
C LYS A 137 8.15 4.09 -11.05
N GLY A 138 8.19 2.99 -11.78
CA GLY A 138 9.10 2.82 -12.92
C GLY A 138 8.88 3.87 -14.00
N LYS A 139 7.63 4.08 -14.41
CA LYS A 139 7.29 4.99 -15.51
C LYS A 139 7.37 6.47 -15.12
N ILE A 140 6.87 6.85 -13.94
CA ILE A 140 6.88 8.26 -13.51
C ILE A 140 8.29 8.72 -13.13
N LEU A 141 9.05 7.90 -12.39
CA LEU A 141 10.40 8.24 -11.95
C LEU A 141 11.48 7.95 -12.99
N GLY A 142 11.13 7.28 -14.10
CA GLY A 142 12.08 6.91 -15.16
C GLY A 142 13.13 5.88 -14.67
N ASN A 143 12.76 5.01 -13.74
CA ASN A 143 13.63 3.95 -13.26
C ASN A 143 13.68 2.81 -14.30
N LYS A 144 14.87 2.22 -14.46
CA LYS A 144 14.98 0.95 -15.18
C LYS A 144 14.44 -0.16 -14.29
N PHE A 145 13.66 -1.05 -14.87
CA PHE A 145 13.17 -2.23 -14.16
C PHE A 145 14.32 -3.22 -13.92
N THR A 146 14.33 -3.86 -12.76
CA THR A 146 15.18 -5.01 -12.46
C THR A 146 14.61 -6.26 -13.14
N ALA A 147 15.41 -7.32 -13.25
CA ALA A 147 14.95 -8.59 -13.82
C ALA A 147 13.74 -9.18 -13.05
N LEU A 148 13.69 -8.96 -11.71
CA LEU A 148 12.56 -9.39 -10.89
C LEU A 148 11.28 -8.58 -11.20
N GLU A 149 11.41 -7.24 -11.32
CA GLU A 149 10.27 -6.38 -11.69
C GLU A 149 9.76 -6.71 -13.10
N GLU A 150 10.65 -6.94 -14.06
CA GLU A 150 10.27 -7.34 -15.42
C GLU A 150 9.49 -8.65 -15.40
N LYS A 151 9.96 -9.64 -14.63
CA LYS A 151 9.28 -10.93 -14.45
C LYS A 151 7.87 -10.77 -13.85
N ILE A 152 7.71 -9.88 -12.86
CA ILE A 152 6.40 -9.61 -12.25
C ILE A 152 5.47 -8.88 -13.21
N LEU A 153 5.99 -7.97 -14.03
CA LEU A 153 5.20 -7.20 -15.00
C LEU A 153 4.88 -7.99 -16.27
N GLU A 154 5.63 -9.04 -16.60
CA GLU A 154 5.51 -9.79 -17.86
C GLU A 154 4.08 -10.26 -18.16
N PRO A 155 3.33 -10.89 -17.24
CA PRO A 155 1.98 -11.37 -17.50
C PRO A 155 1.00 -10.26 -17.88
N PHE A 156 1.24 -9.03 -17.44
CA PHE A 156 0.39 -7.85 -17.63
C PHE A 156 0.93 -6.85 -18.66
N SER A 157 2.06 -7.19 -19.29
CA SER A 157 2.81 -6.25 -20.13
C SER A 157 2.02 -5.71 -21.32
N GLU A 158 1.15 -6.51 -21.93
CA GLU A 158 0.32 -6.09 -23.06
C GLU A 158 -0.78 -5.12 -22.61
N ASP A 159 -1.45 -5.41 -21.51
CA ASP A 159 -2.52 -4.55 -20.99
C ASP A 159 -1.98 -3.24 -20.46
N LEU A 160 -0.87 -3.29 -19.71
CA LEU A 160 -0.17 -2.09 -19.26
C LEU A 160 0.30 -1.21 -20.44
N LYS A 161 0.80 -1.80 -21.55
CA LYS A 161 1.18 -1.03 -22.74
C LYS A 161 0.01 -0.32 -23.40
N LYS A 162 -1.18 -0.94 -23.42
CA LYS A 162 -2.40 -0.33 -24.01
C LYS A 162 -2.79 0.94 -23.26
N ILE A 163 -2.71 0.90 -21.93
CA ILE A 163 -3.17 1.99 -21.06
C ILE A 163 -2.09 3.03 -20.74
N GLU A 164 -0.79 2.71 -20.96
CA GLU A 164 0.34 3.55 -20.61
C GLU A 164 0.23 4.98 -21.14
N LYS A 165 -0.10 5.12 -22.43
CA LYS A 165 -0.17 6.43 -23.09
C LYS A 165 -1.26 7.34 -22.51
N LYS A 166 -2.32 6.74 -21.95
CA LYS A 166 -3.43 7.46 -21.33
C LYS A 166 -3.11 7.79 -19.86
N PHE A 167 -2.82 6.76 -19.07
CA PHE A 167 -2.79 6.91 -17.62
C PHE A 167 -1.48 7.44 -17.04
N ILE A 168 -0.30 7.16 -17.62
CA ILE A 168 0.95 7.68 -17.05
C ILE A 168 1.02 9.21 -17.10
N PRO A 169 0.67 9.90 -18.21
CA PRO A 169 0.58 11.35 -18.22
C PRO A 169 -0.47 11.91 -17.24
N GLU A 170 -1.63 11.25 -17.15
CA GLU A 170 -2.73 11.64 -16.26
C GLU A 170 -2.30 11.56 -14.79
N LEU A 171 -1.78 10.41 -14.35
CA LEU A 171 -1.27 10.20 -13.00
C LEU A 171 -0.14 11.19 -12.65
N LYS A 172 0.74 11.48 -13.61
CA LYS A 172 1.82 12.44 -13.41
C LYS A 172 1.31 13.87 -13.24
N ASN A 173 0.28 14.26 -14.00
CA ASN A 173 -0.33 15.57 -13.88
C ASN A 173 -1.08 15.73 -12.55
N ASN A 174 -1.77 14.68 -12.12
CA ASN A 174 -2.59 14.66 -10.92
C ASN A 174 -1.81 14.31 -9.64
N ILE A 175 -0.51 14.06 -9.74
CA ILE A 175 0.32 13.57 -8.62
C ILE A 175 0.29 14.48 -7.37
N ASN A 176 0.10 15.79 -7.54
CA ASN A 176 0.05 16.76 -6.46
C ASN A 176 -1.34 16.86 -5.80
N ASP A 177 -2.38 16.41 -6.46
CA ASP A 177 -3.75 16.39 -5.96
C ASP A 177 -4.17 14.96 -5.65
N LYS A 178 -4.45 14.68 -4.38
CA LYS A 178 -4.78 13.33 -3.90
C LYS A 178 -6.06 12.79 -4.54
N GLU A 179 -7.11 13.62 -4.57
CA GLU A 179 -8.43 13.20 -5.02
C GLU A 179 -8.41 12.89 -6.52
N SER A 180 -7.88 13.81 -7.33
CA SER A 180 -7.73 13.60 -8.78
C SER A 180 -6.82 12.43 -9.12
N TYR A 181 -5.76 12.20 -8.31
CA TYR A 181 -4.89 11.04 -8.49
C TYR A 181 -5.63 9.72 -8.21
N LEU A 182 -6.37 9.64 -7.11
CA LEU A 182 -7.11 8.45 -6.74
C LEU A 182 -8.27 8.17 -7.70
N GLU A 183 -8.93 9.21 -8.23
CA GLU A 183 -9.91 9.08 -9.31
C GLU A 183 -9.27 8.47 -10.57
N SER A 184 -8.08 8.94 -10.96
CA SER A 184 -7.32 8.37 -12.07
C SER A 184 -6.97 6.89 -11.82
N ILE A 185 -6.63 6.51 -10.59
CA ILE A 185 -6.39 5.11 -10.20
C ILE A 185 -7.68 4.28 -10.32
N GLN A 186 -8.82 4.77 -9.84
CA GLN A 186 -10.10 4.07 -9.99
C GLN A 186 -10.44 3.82 -11.45
N ASN A 187 -10.26 4.83 -12.32
CA ASN A 187 -10.48 4.71 -13.73
C ASN A 187 -9.52 3.71 -14.40
N LEU A 188 -8.27 3.68 -13.95
CA LEU A 188 -7.26 2.71 -14.39
C LEU A 188 -7.66 1.28 -14.00
N LEU A 189 -8.10 1.05 -12.76
CA LEU A 189 -8.55 -0.25 -12.28
C LEU A 189 -9.77 -0.75 -13.09
N LYS A 190 -10.72 0.15 -13.40
CA LYS A 190 -11.87 -0.16 -14.26
C LYS A 190 -11.45 -0.52 -15.70
N GLU A 191 -10.50 0.20 -16.29
CA GLU A 191 -9.98 -0.07 -17.64
C GLU A 191 -9.26 -1.44 -17.70
N LEU A 192 -8.62 -1.84 -16.61
CA LEU A 192 -8.01 -3.17 -16.46
C LEU A 192 -9.05 -4.28 -16.17
N ASN A 193 -10.34 -3.95 -16.11
CA ASN A 193 -11.43 -4.86 -15.76
C ASN A 193 -11.26 -5.56 -14.42
N ILE A 194 -10.64 -4.89 -13.45
CA ILE A 194 -10.51 -5.40 -12.09
C ILE A 194 -11.85 -5.17 -11.40
N LYS A 195 -12.47 -6.26 -10.97
CA LYS A 195 -13.72 -6.25 -10.22
C LYS A 195 -13.41 -6.39 -8.74
N PHE A 196 -14.05 -5.56 -7.93
CA PHE A 196 -14.04 -5.65 -6.48
C PHE A 196 -15.39 -6.22 -6.03
N GLU A 197 -15.37 -7.13 -5.07
CA GLU A 197 -16.60 -7.66 -4.48
C GLU A 197 -17.22 -6.56 -3.60
N GLU A 198 -18.47 -6.21 -3.89
CA GLU A 198 -19.28 -5.40 -3.01
C GLU A 198 -19.73 -6.31 -1.85
N GLU A 199 -19.33 -6.03 -0.62
CA GLU A 199 -19.95 -6.67 0.54
C GLU A 199 -21.42 -6.25 0.55
N GLU A 200 -22.33 -7.19 0.23
CA GLU A 200 -23.74 -7.00 0.48
C GLU A 200 -23.90 -6.75 1.98
N GLN A 201 -24.14 -5.51 2.35
CA GLN A 201 -24.64 -5.18 3.69
C GLN A 201 -25.98 -5.91 3.80
N LYS A 202 -25.99 -7.05 4.50
CA LYS A 202 -27.23 -7.62 5.01
C LYS A 202 -27.78 -6.57 5.99
N GLU A 203 -28.69 -5.74 5.47
CA GLU A 203 -29.61 -5.02 6.31
C GLU A 203 -30.39 -6.09 7.09
N GLU A 204 -29.98 -6.35 8.33
CA GLU A 204 -30.86 -6.98 9.31
C GLU A 204 -32.02 -6.02 9.51
N SER A 205 -33.04 -6.20 8.69
CA SER A 205 -34.35 -5.67 8.99
C SER A 205 -34.88 -6.40 10.25
N SER A 206 -34.64 -5.78 11.39
CA SER A 206 -35.38 -6.10 12.61
C SER A 206 -36.85 -5.76 12.37
N SER A 207 -37.61 -6.75 11.91
CA SER A 207 -39.07 -6.73 12.07
C SER A 207 -39.37 -7.26 13.47
N ASP A 208 -39.59 -6.33 14.40
CA ASP A 208 -40.44 -6.57 15.56
C ASP A 208 -41.81 -6.91 15.02
N ASP A 209 -42.26 -8.13 15.25
CA ASP A 209 -43.68 -8.42 15.43
C ASP A 209 -43.84 -9.59 16.40
N ASP A 210 -44.64 -9.28 17.32
CA ASP A 210 -45.10 -9.86 18.56
C ASP A 210 -45.90 -11.17 18.33
N ASP A 211 -45.83 -12.04 19.34
CA ASP A 211 -46.89 -12.90 19.88
C ASP A 211 -47.03 -14.37 19.43
N SER A 212 -47.02 -15.16 20.49
CA SER A 212 -47.74 -16.41 20.83
C SER A 212 -47.14 -17.79 20.45
N GLU A 213 -46.76 -18.43 21.56
CA GLU A 213 -47.14 -19.76 22.14
C GLU A 213 -46.94 -21.06 21.30
N ASP A 214 -46.20 -21.93 22.00
CA ASP A 214 -46.34 -23.40 22.14
C ASP A 214 -45.98 -24.35 20.98
N GLU A 215 -45.05 -25.18 21.22
CA GLU A 215 -45.00 -26.62 21.42
C GLU A 215 -43.66 -27.27 20.99
N GLU A 216 -43.24 -28.18 21.87
CA GLU A 216 -42.05 -29.01 21.80
C GLU A 216 -41.98 -29.93 20.56
N SER A 217 -40.79 -30.08 19.96
CA SER A 217 -40.31 -31.42 19.59
C SER A 217 -38.83 -31.39 19.23
N ASP A 218 -38.06 -32.26 19.91
CA ASP A 218 -36.65 -32.65 19.59
C ASP A 218 -36.49 -33.15 18.16
N GLU A 219 -35.45 -32.67 17.48
CA GLU A 219 -34.64 -33.53 16.59
C GLU A 219 -33.29 -32.88 16.31
N GLU A 220 -32.22 -33.62 16.62
CA GLU A 220 -30.81 -33.37 16.29
C GLU A 220 -30.62 -33.25 14.79
N ASN A 221 -29.94 -32.19 14.32
CA ASN A 221 -29.21 -32.27 13.04
C ASN A 221 -27.94 -31.41 13.07
N GLN A 222 -26.90 -32.07 12.63
CA GLN A 222 -25.51 -31.66 12.58
C GLN A 222 -25.31 -30.42 11.73
N ASP A 223 -24.60 -29.43 12.29
CA ASP A 223 -24.11 -28.24 11.59
C ASP A 223 -22.98 -28.58 10.64
N GLU A 224 -23.24 -28.49 9.34
CA GLU A 224 -22.20 -28.28 8.32
C GLU A 224 -22.15 -26.78 8.00
N GLU A 225 -21.11 -26.11 8.43
CA GLU A 225 -20.85 -24.72 8.04
C GLU A 225 -20.56 -24.63 6.55
N PRO A 226 -21.20 -23.72 5.80
CA PRO A 226 -20.85 -23.46 4.41
C PRO A 226 -19.57 -22.63 4.35
N VAL A 227 -18.48 -23.23 3.91
CA VAL A 227 -17.27 -22.53 3.52
C VAL A 227 -17.55 -21.67 2.29
N SER A 228 -17.59 -20.37 2.49
CA SER A 228 -17.72 -19.40 1.41
C SER A 228 -16.41 -19.34 0.62
N TYR A 229 -16.42 -19.89 -0.60
CA TYR A 229 -15.32 -19.74 -1.54
C TYR A 229 -15.48 -18.42 -2.29
N THR A 230 -14.62 -17.46 -1.97
CA THR A 230 -14.50 -16.21 -2.74
C THR A 230 -13.86 -16.51 -4.09
N HIS A 231 -14.67 -16.51 -5.14
CA HIS A 231 -14.20 -16.61 -6.52
C HIS A 231 -13.80 -15.24 -7.06
N LEU A 232 -12.52 -14.88 -6.91
CA LEU A 232 -11.92 -13.82 -7.72
C LEU A 232 -11.66 -14.41 -9.11
N THR A 233 -12.47 -14.05 -10.09
CA THR A 233 -12.19 -14.38 -11.49
C THR A 233 -11.15 -13.41 -12.04
N LEU A 234 -9.87 -13.77 -11.89
CA LEU A 234 -8.83 -13.19 -12.75
C LEU A 234 -9.12 -13.55 -14.22
N PRO A 235 -8.85 -12.66 -15.17
CA PRO A 235 -8.83 -13.06 -16.56
C PRO A 235 -7.84 -14.23 -16.67
N THR A 236 -8.34 -15.36 -17.17
CA THR A 236 -7.70 -16.68 -17.17
C THR A 236 -6.38 -16.66 -17.95
N ARG A 237 -5.31 -16.24 -17.32
CA ARG A 237 -3.94 -16.56 -17.69
C ARG A 237 -3.25 -17.08 -16.45
N CYS A 238 -3.36 -18.40 -16.29
CA CYS A 238 -2.69 -19.15 -15.23
C CYS A 238 -1.21 -18.79 -15.17
N LEU A 239 -0.77 -18.45 -13.97
CA LEU A 239 0.64 -18.52 -13.61
C LEU A 239 1.03 -20.01 -13.58
N VAL A 240 1.82 -20.45 -14.54
CA VAL A 240 2.60 -21.70 -14.49
C VAL A 240 4.02 -21.34 -14.10
#